data_d06cb20ca3f6379264c6364dec0951ea
#
_entry.id   d06cb20ca3f6379264c6364dec0951ea
#
_cell.length_a   1.000
_cell.length_b   1.000
_cell.length_c   1.000
_cell.angle_alpha   90.00
_cell.angle_beta   90.00
_cell.angle_gamma   90.00
#
_symmetry.space_group_name_H-M   'P 1'
#
loop_
_entity.id
_entity.type
_entity.pdbx_description
1 polymer ?
#
loop_
_entity_poly.entity_id
_entity_poly.type
_entity_poly.pdbx_seq_one_letter_code
_entity_poly.pdbx_strand_id
1 'polypeptide(L)'
;YDDVYRNGEMVNTVLVDRSDSTAKAQIVVYGRLVKSVEQDDRIERDVPYGGGSSGGYLVFQSGYSMTYYNKITCNSTAYYSGGEKGAAWTTATGHAVGLGIVAADPKTFPYHSRMFIQSYGMGQVEDTGGMKGNVIDVWFPSYSDCVSWGRRNVTVWLLD
;
A
#
# COMPACT_ATOMS: atom_id res chain seq x y z
N TYR A 1 13.80 -6.50 27.67
CA TYR A 1 14.41 -6.73 26.37
C TYR A 1 13.30 -7.12 25.41
N ASP A 2 13.25 -6.48 24.25
CA ASP A 2 12.39 -6.89 23.16
C ASP A 2 13.27 -7.41 21.99
N ASP A 3 12.92 -8.57 21.48
CA ASP A 3 13.63 -9.17 20.38
C ASP A 3 13.16 -8.56 19.06
N VAL A 4 14.12 -8.15 18.25
CA VAL A 4 13.87 -7.59 16.92
C VAL A 4 14.03 -8.70 15.87
N TYR A 5 12.97 -8.94 15.12
CA TYR A 5 12.95 -9.95 14.06
C TYR A 5 12.99 -9.30 12.68
N ARG A 6 13.74 -9.90 11.76
CA ARG A 6 13.79 -9.53 10.35
C ARG A 6 13.55 -10.79 9.52
N ASN A 7 12.51 -10.81 8.69
CA ASN A 7 12.11 -11.97 7.89
C ASN A 7 11.92 -13.26 8.73
N GLY A 8 11.39 -13.12 9.95
CA GLY A 8 11.20 -14.25 10.85
C GLY A 8 12.47 -14.70 11.61
N GLU A 9 13.62 -14.09 11.36
CA GLU A 9 14.86 -14.35 12.10
C GLU A 9 15.14 -13.23 13.10
N MET A 10 15.51 -13.60 14.33
CA MET A 10 15.92 -12.66 15.35
C MET A 10 17.25 -12.02 14.96
N VAL A 11 17.26 -10.72 14.74
CA VAL A 11 18.46 -9.97 14.32
C VAL A 11 19.07 -9.13 15.43
N ASN A 12 18.32 -8.83 16.48
CA ASN A 12 18.80 -8.04 17.61
C ASN A 12 17.87 -8.17 18.82
N THR A 13 18.40 -7.89 20.01
CA THR A 13 17.65 -7.74 21.25
C THR A 13 17.89 -6.33 21.77
N VAL A 14 16.83 -5.54 21.95
CA VAL A 14 16.92 -4.16 22.42
C VAL A 14 16.47 -4.09 23.88
N LEU A 15 17.24 -3.42 24.71
CA LEU A 15 16.83 -3.10 26.08
C LEU A 15 15.75 -2.00 26.01
N VAL A 16 14.53 -2.37 26.34
CA VAL A 16 13.42 -1.40 26.46
C VAL A 16 13.25 -1.06 27.93
N ASP A 17 13.44 0.21 28.27
CA ASP A 17 13.10 0.70 29.61
C ASP A 17 11.57 0.76 29.75
N ARG A 18 11.02 -0.05 30.66
CA ARG A 18 9.59 -0.15 30.89
C ARG A 18 9.08 0.80 31.99
N SER A 19 9.78 1.87 32.26
CA SER A 19 9.36 2.82 33.29
C SER A 19 8.09 3.61 32.96
N ASP A 20 7.64 3.58 31.70
CA ASP A 20 6.40 4.24 31.26
C ASP A 20 5.38 3.22 30.74
N SER A 21 4.33 3.01 31.50
CA SER A 21 3.20 2.12 31.17
C SER A 21 2.29 2.60 30.03
N THR A 22 2.69 3.67 29.33
CA THR A 22 1.97 4.26 28.20
C THR A 22 2.70 4.11 26.85
N ALA A 23 3.80 3.39 26.81
CA ALA A 23 4.51 3.11 25.58
C ALA A 23 3.64 2.24 24.67
N LYS A 24 2.96 2.88 23.73
CA LYS A 24 2.44 2.18 22.55
C LYS A 24 3.65 1.60 21.83
N ALA A 25 3.66 0.30 21.62
CA ALA A 25 4.70 -0.35 20.82
C ALA A 25 4.70 0.29 19.43
N GLN A 26 5.67 1.16 19.18
CA GLN A 26 5.91 1.71 17.86
C GLN A 26 6.76 0.67 17.13
N ILE A 27 6.12 -0.14 16.30
CA ILE A 27 6.84 -1.01 15.38
C ILE A 27 7.38 -0.11 14.28
N VAL A 28 8.60 0.35 14.42
CA VAL A 28 9.33 1.05 13.36
C VAL A 28 9.83 -0.01 12.40
N VAL A 29 9.08 -0.29 11.37
CA VAL A 29 9.55 -1.13 10.27
C VAL A 29 10.49 -0.30 9.41
N TYR A 30 11.77 -0.31 9.74
CA TYR A 30 12.82 0.06 8.80
C TYR A 30 12.91 -1.06 7.77
N GLY A 31 12.29 -0.89 6.65
CA GLY A 31 12.39 -1.95 5.68
C GLY A 31 11.88 -1.53 4.34
N ARG A 32 12.79 -1.56 3.39
CA ARG A 32 12.46 -1.98 2.06
C ARG A 32 11.04 -2.56 2.04
N LEU A 33 10.14 -1.94 1.27
CA LEU A 33 8.87 -2.57 0.88
C LEU A 33 9.16 -4.04 0.56
N VAL A 34 8.77 -4.94 1.43
CA VAL A 34 8.77 -6.37 1.14
C VAL A 34 7.53 -6.58 0.28
N LYS A 35 7.67 -6.21 -0.98
CA LYS A 35 6.58 -6.17 -1.96
C LYS A 35 5.88 -7.51 -2.16
N SER A 36 6.59 -8.61 -1.92
CA SER A 36 6.06 -9.95 -2.13
C SER A 36 5.17 -10.44 -0.99
N VAL A 37 5.49 -10.11 0.24
CA VAL A 37 4.69 -10.55 1.41
C VAL A 37 3.39 -9.76 1.49
N GLU A 38 3.44 -8.46 1.19
CA GLU A 38 2.26 -7.59 1.26
C GLU A 38 1.26 -7.83 0.12
N GLN A 39 1.68 -8.40 -1.01
CA GLN A 39 0.80 -8.75 -2.12
C GLN A 39 0.07 -10.06 -1.92
N ASP A 40 0.70 -11.03 -1.26
CA ASP A 40 0.13 -12.33 -0.98
C ASP A 40 -0.59 -12.37 0.37
N ASP A 41 -0.32 -11.39 1.24
CA ASP A 41 -0.93 -11.32 2.57
C ASP A 41 -2.37 -10.81 2.47
N ARG A 42 -3.27 -11.58 3.02
CA ARG A 42 -4.70 -11.28 2.96
C ARG A 42 -5.15 -10.56 4.22
N ILE A 43 -6.03 -9.57 4.03
CA ILE A 43 -6.74 -8.96 5.15
C ILE A 43 -7.58 -10.03 5.84
N GLU A 44 -7.31 -10.24 7.11
CA GLU A 44 -8.12 -11.08 7.99
C GLU A 44 -9.26 -10.26 8.60
N ARG A 45 -8.94 -9.04 9.07
CA ARG A 45 -9.92 -8.14 9.67
C ARG A 45 -9.65 -6.68 9.28
N ASP A 46 -10.74 -5.99 9.01
CA ASP A 46 -10.80 -4.52 8.88
C ASP A 46 -11.58 -3.99 10.07
N VAL A 47 -10.92 -3.22 10.94
CA VAL A 47 -11.47 -2.74 12.20
C VAL A 47 -11.54 -1.21 12.18
N PRO A 48 -12.68 -0.64 11.76
CA PRO A 48 -12.84 0.82 11.75
C PRO A 48 -12.99 1.37 13.17
N TYR A 49 -12.44 2.57 13.40
CA TYR A 49 -12.64 3.30 14.63
C TYR A 49 -14.06 3.87 14.68
N GLY A 50 -14.81 3.58 15.74
CA GLY A 50 -16.16 4.14 15.94
C GLY A 50 -17.22 3.70 14.93
N GLY A 51 -16.96 2.64 14.14
CA GLY A 51 -17.92 2.09 13.20
C GLY A 51 -18.09 2.88 11.89
N GLY A 52 -17.22 3.85 11.61
CA GLY A 52 -17.25 4.69 10.39
C GLY A 52 -16.16 4.36 9.38
N SER A 53 -16.10 5.14 8.29
CA SER A 53 -15.03 5.06 7.28
C SER A 53 -13.79 5.92 7.60
N SER A 54 -13.86 6.74 8.64
CA SER A 54 -12.81 7.69 9.01
C SER A 54 -11.77 7.09 9.94
N GLY A 55 -11.00 6.14 9.41
CA GLY A 55 -9.87 5.54 10.09
C GLY A 55 -10.17 4.20 10.77
N GLY A 56 -9.11 3.46 10.98
CA GLY A 56 -9.14 2.12 11.55
C GLY A 56 -7.80 1.42 11.42
N TYR A 57 -7.82 0.12 11.55
CA TYR A 57 -6.64 -0.70 11.27
C TYR A 57 -7.02 -2.00 10.55
N LEU A 58 -6.11 -2.44 9.70
CA LEU A 58 -6.15 -3.73 9.04
C LEU A 58 -5.33 -4.73 9.83
N VAL A 59 -5.82 -5.95 9.96
CA VAL A 59 -5.06 -7.10 10.44
C VAL A 59 -4.94 -8.10 9.30
N PHE A 60 -3.74 -8.56 9.05
CA PHE A 60 -3.43 -9.50 8.00
C PHE A 60 -3.25 -10.92 8.55
N GLN A 61 -3.36 -11.92 7.69
CA GLN A 61 -3.20 -13.33 8.07
C GLN A 61 -1.81 -13.65 8.63
N SER A 62 -0.80 -12.89 8.23
CA SER A 62 0.56 -12.95 8.81
C SER A 62 0.64 -12.48 10.26
N GLY A 63 -0.43 -11.84 10.79
CA GLY A 63 -0.42 -11.15 12.08
C GLY A 63 0.08 -9.70 11.99
N TYR A 64 0.53 -9.25 10.81
CA TYR A 64 0.87 -7.84 10.61
C TYR A 64 -0.38 -6.96 10.72
N SER A 65 -0.23 -5.72 11.16
CA SER A 65 -1.31 -4.75 11.19
C SER A 65 -0.84 -3.38 10.73
N MET A 66 -1.74 -2.62 10.09
CA MET A 66 -1.48 -1.25 9.69
C MET A 66 -2.70 -0.37 9.95
N THR A 67 -2.47 0.88 10.32
CA THR A 67 -3.52 1.88 10.49
C THR A 67 -3.84 2.57 9.17
N TYR A 68 -5.08 2.98 9.02
CA TYR A 68 -5.52 3.84 7.93
C TYR A 68 -6.38 4.99 8.48
N TYR A 69 -6.32 6.13 7.82
CA TYR A 69 -7.13 7.28 8.22
C TYR A 69 -8.43 7.42 7.40
N ASN A 70 -8.54 6.75 6.26
CA ASN A 70 -9.75 6.76 5.44
C ASN A 70 -9.86 5.49 4.59
N LYS A 71 -11.08 5.11 4.26
CA LYS A 71 -11.42 3.97 3.39
C LYS A 71 -12.40 4.42 2.31
N ILE A 72 -12.09 4.12 1.05
CA ILE A 72 -12.81 4.63 -0.11
C ILE A 72 -12.88 3.55 -1.20
N THR A 73 -13.96 3.54 -1.96
CA THR A 73 -14.06 2.69 -3.16
C THR A 73 -13.53 3.45 -4.37
N CYS A 74 -12.61 2.81 -5.09
CA CYS A 74 -12.04 3.33 -6.33
C CYS A 74 -12.39 2.42 -7.51
N ASN A 75 -12.53 2.99 -8.70
CA ASN A 75 -12.49 2.24 -9.95
C ASN A 75 -11.03 2.11 -10.37
N SER A 76 -10.54 0.87 -10.46
CA SER A 76 -9.15 0.57 -10.77
C SER A 76 -9.00 -0.04 -12.15
N THR A 77 -7.99 0.44 -12.87
CA THR A 77 -7.43 -0.17 -14.08
C THR A 77 -5.99 -0.59 -13.81
N ALA A 78 -5.33 -1.16 -14.81
CA ALA A 78 -3.94 -1.58 -14.71
C ALA A 78 -3.15 -1.20 -15.96
N TYR A 79 -1.88 -0.88 -15.76
CA TYR A 79 -0.94 -0.57 -16.82
C TYR A 79 0.41 -1.28 -16.63
N TYR A 80 1.19 -1.39 -17.71
CA TYR A 80 2.55 -1.90 -17.68
C TYR A 80 3.45 -1.08 -18.58
N SER A 81 4.74 -1.12 -18.36
CA SER A 81 5.71 -0.27 -19.07
C SER A 81 6.41 -0.93 -20.27
N GLY A 82 5.99 -2.13 -20.66
CA GLY A 82 6.68 -2.88 -21.70
C GLY A 82 5.82 -3.11 -22.93
N GLY A 83 5.97 -2.33 -24.00
CA GLY A 83 5.46 -2.70 -25.32
C GLY A 83 4.61 -1.70 -26.07
N GLU A 84 4.08 -0.67 -25.43
CA GLU A 84 3.42 0.42 -26.14
C GLU A 84 4.38 1.57 -26.39
N LYS A 85 4.44 2.07 -27.64
CA LYS A 85 5.15 3.30 -27.95
C LYS A 85 4.54 4.44 -27.14
N GLY A 86 5.30 4.98 -26.19
CA GLY A 86 4.89 6.10 -25.35
C GLY A 86 4.63 5.76 -23.89
N ALA A 87 4.74 4.50 -23.46
CA ALA A 87 4.73 4.18 -22.03
C ALA A 87 5.94 4.83 -21.35
N ALA A 88 5.68 5.74 -20.43
CA ALA A 88 6.76 6.38 -19.69
C ALA A 88 7.39 5.37 -18.72
N TRP A 89 8.71 5.28 -18.75
CA TRP A 89 9.47 4.50 -17.74
C TRP A 89 9.64 5.26 -16.44
N THR A 90 9.26 6.54 -16.43
CA THR A 90 9.39 7.47 -15.33
C THR A 90 8.01 8.06 -15.01
N THR A 91 7.65 8.06 -13.75
CA THR A 91 6.40 8.64 -13.24
C THR A 91 6.40 10.17 -13.29
N ALA A 92 5.26 10.78 -13.04
CA ALA A 92 5.13 12.23 -12.94
C ALA A 92 6.01 12.85 -11.82
N THR A 93 6.35 12.08 -10.79
CA THR A 93 7.25 12.50 -9.70
C THR A 93 8.73 12.20 -9.97
N GLY A 94 9.05 11.62 -11.14
CA GLY A 94 10.42 11.32 -11.54
C GLY A 94 10.96 9.96 -11.06
N HIS A 95 10.13 9.14 -10.42
CA HIS A 95 10.51 7.79 -10.02
C HIS A 95 10.38 6.79 -11.17
N ALA A 96 11.19 5.74 -11.13
CA ALA A 96 11.00 4.62 -12.05
C ALA A 96 9.67 3.92 -11.77
N VAL A 97 8.95 3.57 -12.83
CA VAL A 97 7.72 2.77 -12.70
C VAL A 97 8.03 1.37 -12.19
N GLY A 98 7.13 0.80 -11.42
CA GLY A 98 7.32 -0.52 -10.82
C GLY A 98 6.16 -0.90 -9.93
N LEU A 99 6.26 -2.09 -9.36
CA LEU A 99 5.24 -2.60 -8.46
C LEU A 99 5.04 -1.68 -7.26
N GLY A 100 3.78 -1.38 -6.94
CA GLY A 100 3.40 -0.42 -5.91
C GLY A 100 3.30 1.03 -6.41
N ILE A 101 3.60 1.31 -7.68
CA ILE A 101 3.32 2.62 -8.27
C ILE A 101 1.85 2.70 -8.67
N VAL A 102 1.23 3.82 -8.30
CA VAL A 102 -0.17 4.11 -8.60
C VAL A 102 -0.25 5.45 -9.33
N ALA A 103 -0.98 5.45 -10.45
CA ALA A 103 -1.41 6.68 -11.09
C ALA A 103 -2.80 7.05 -10.58
N ALA A 104 -2.98 8.31 -10.17
CA ALA A 104 -4.23 8.81 -9.61
C ALA A 104 -4.41 10.30 -9.89
N ASP A 105 -5.59 10.84 -9.59
CA ASP A 105 -5.83 12.29 -9.61
C ASP A 105 -5.15 12.96 -8.40
N PRO A 106 -4.12 13.83 -8.60
CA PRO A 106 -3.42 14.46 -7.48
C PRO A 106 -4.29 15.40 -6.64
N LYS A 107 -5.47 15.80 -7.15
CA LYS A 107 -6.45 16.57 -6.38
C LYS A 107 -7.23 15.71 -5.39
N THR A 108 -7.38 14.44 -5.68
CA THR A 108 -8.08 13.47 -4.83
C THR A 108 -7.10 12.70 -3.96
N PHE A 109 -5.98 12.28 -4.55
CA PHE A 109 -4.90 11.55 -3.90
C PHE A 109 -3.58 12.29 -4.17
N PRO A 110 -3.13 13.17 -3.28
CA PRO A 110 -1.86 13.88 -3.45
C PRO A 110 -0.69 12.94 -3.74
N TYR A 111 0.31 13.41 -4.49
CA TYR A 111 1.53 12.63 -4.70
C TYR A 111 2.12 12.18 -3.36
N HIS A 112 2.73 11.01 -3.37
CA HIS A 112 3.29 10.30 -2.22
C HIS A 112 2.25 9.76 -1.23
N SER A 113 0.94 9.93 -1.49
CA SER A 113 -0.09 9.26 -0.69
C SER A 113 0.11 7.76 -0.71
N ARG A 114 0.19 7.17 0.47
CA ARG A 114 0.32 5.72 0.65
C ARG A 114 -1.05 5.10 0.82
N MET A 115 -1.23 3.92 0.25
CA MET A 115 -2.50 3.21 0.33
C MET A 115 -2.31 1.69 0.31
N PHE A 116 -3.23 0.98 0.92
CA PHE A 116 -3.41 -0.44 0.66
C PHE A 116 -4.60 -0.61 -0.28
N ILE A 117 -4.41 -1.38 -1.34
CA ILE A 117 -5.40 -1.59 -2.39
C ILE A 117 -5.83 -3.06 -2.37
N GLN A 118 -7.12 -3.29 -2.22
CA GLN A 118 -7.71 -4.64 -2.21
C GLN A 118 -7.23 -5.47 -3.42
N SER A 119 -6.72 -6.66 -3.15
CA SER A 119 -6.22 -7.61 -4.16
C SER A 119 -4.98 -7.16 -4.94
N TYR A 120 -4.39 -5.99 -4.63
CA TYR A 120 -3.16 -5.51 -5.23
C TYR A 120 -2.03 -5.41 -4.20
N GLY A 121 -2.33 -4.94 -2.98
CA GLY A 121 -1.35 -4.71 -1.94
C GLY A 121 -1.00 -3.24 -1.76
N MET A 122 0.22 -2.97 -1.30
CA MET A 122 0.70 -1.62 -1.06
C MET A 122 0.87 -0.82 -2.34
N GLY A 123 0.41 0.42 -2.31
CA GLY A 123 0.56 1.40 -3.37
C GLY A 123 0.98 2.77 -2.87
N GLN A 124 1.64 3.52 -3.73
CA GLN A 124 1.99 4.91 -3.53
C GLN A 124 1.71 5.71 -4.79
N VAL A 125 1.07 6.86 -4.63
CA VAL A 125 0.73 7.75 -5.75
C VAL A 125 1.98 8.47 -6.21
N GLU A 126 2.50 8.08 -7.38
CA GLU A 126 3.69 8.68 -8.00
C GLU A 126 3.42 9.15 -9.43
N ASP A 127 2.25 8.82 -9.97
CA ASP A 127 1.87 9.16 -11.32
C ASP A 127 0.45 9.70 -11.38
N THR A 128 0.09 10.31 -12.48
CA THR A 128 -1.26 10.88 -12.68
C THR A 128 -2.03 10.21 -13.83
N GLY A 129 -1.40 9.78 -14.90
CA GLY A 129 -2.01 9.09 -16.04
C GLY A 129 -3.29 9.73 -16.59
N GLY A 130 -3.56 11.01 -16.24
CA GLY A 130 -4.81 11.68 -16.60
C GLY A 130 -6.04 11.21 -15.79
N MET A 131 -5.85 10.48 -14.70
CA MET A 131 -6.92 9.98 -13.83
C MET A 131 -7.71 11.13 -13.22
N LYS A 132 -9.00 10.89 -12.91
CA LYS A 132 -9.90 11.87 -12.31
C LYS A 132 -10.69 11.25 -11.16
N GLY A 133 -10.76 11.99 -10.04
CA GLY A 133 -11.53 11.57 -8.87
C GLY A 133 -11.08 10.22 -8.32
N ASN A 134 -12.03 9.35 -7.98
CA ASN A 134 -11.76 8.03 -7.40
C ASN A 134 -11.40 6.97 -8.47
N VAL A 135 -10.59 7.33 -9.46
CA VAL A 135 -10.04 6.41 -10.46
C VAL A 135 -8.55 6.26 -10.21
N ILE A 136 -8.08 5.04 -10.13
CA ILE A 136 -6.67 4.69 -9.95
C ILE A 136 -6.21 3.72 -11.02
N ASP A 137 -4.94 3.78 -11.38
CA ASP A 137 -4.30 2.88 -12.32
C ASP A 137 -3.07 2.26 -11.66
N VAL A 138 -3.04 0.94 -11.56
CA VAL A 138 -2.00 0.20 -10.83
C VAL A 138 -1.03 -0.47 -11.80
N TRP A 139 0.26 -0.42 -11.47
CA TRP A 139 1.28 -0.99 -12.34
C TRP A 139 1.44 -2.49 -12.13
N PHE A 140 1.58 -3.22 -13.26
CA PHE A 140 1.94 -4.63 -13.29
C PHE A 140 3.15 -4.89 -14.20
N PRO A 141 3.91 -5.97 -13.96
CA PRO A 141 5.10 -6.27 -14.73
C PRO A 141 4.81 -6.77 -16.15
N SER A 142 3.61 -7.25 -16.44
CA SER A 142 3.26 -7.81 -17.74
C SER A 142 1.87 -7.39 -18.23
N TYR A 143 1.69 -7.45 -19.55
CA TYR A 143 0.38 -7.24 -20.17
C TYR A 143 -0.66 -8.27 -19.69
N SER A 144 -0.26 -9.52 -19.54
CA SER A 144 -1.17 -10.59 -19.07
C SER A 144 -1.71 -10.31 -17.66
N ASP A 145 -0.89 -9.74 -16.78
CA ASP A 145 -1.32 -9.35 -15.44
C ASP A 145 -2.31 -8.19 -15.49
N CYS A 146 -2.08 -7.21 -16.38
CA CYS A 146 -3.02 -6.11 -16.60
C CYS A 146 -4.36 -6.60 -17.13
N VAL A 147 -4.36 -7.57 -18.07
CA VAL A 147 -5.59 -8.18 -18.60
C VAL A 147 -6.32 -8.96 -17.50
N SER A 148 -5.59 -9.70 -16.68
CA SER A 148 -6.15 -10.45 -15.54
C SER A 148 -6.74 -9.52 -14.48
N TRP A 149 -6.10 -8.37 -14.24
CA TRP A 149 -6.64 -7.34 -13.36
C TRP A 149 -7.90 -6.72 -13.96
N GLY A 150 -7.84 -6.30 -15.20
CA GLY A 150 -8.93 -5.64 -15.91
C GLY A 150 -9.36 -4.33 -15.26
N ARG A 151 -10.62 -3.96 -15.49
CA ARG A 151 -11.27 -2.81 -14.82
C ARG A 151 -12.18 -3.35 -13.72
N ARG A 152 -11.99 -2.87 -12.48
CA ARG A 152 -12.77 -3.31 -11.34
C ARG A 152 -12.92 -2.24 -10.26
N ASN A 153 -13.93 -2.37 -9.42
CA ASN A 153 -14.00 -1.62 -8.19
C ASN A 153 -13.17 -2.32 -7.11
N VAL A 154 -12.39 -1.54 -6.39
CA VAL A 154 -11.55 -1.99 -5.29
C VAL A 154 -11.76 -1.11 -4.06
N THR A 155 -11.61 -1.69 -2.89
CA THR A 155 -11.48 -0.92 -1.67
C THR A 155 -10.03 -0.44 -1.53
N VAL A 156 -9.88 0.84 -1.22
CA VAL A 156 -8.59 1.49 -0.96
C VAL A 156 -8.59 2.03 0.46
N TRP A 157 -7.60 1.68 1.24
CA TRP A 157 -7.34 2.21 2.57
C TRP A 157 -6.17 3.18 2.49
N LEU A 158 -6.42 4.45 2.82
CA LEU A 158 -5.41 5.51 2.81
C LEU A 158 -4.62 5.45 4.12
N LEU A 159 -3.30 5.32 4.02
CA LEU A 159 -2.41 5.09 5.14
C LEU A 159 -1.75 6.38 5.61
N ASP A 160 -1.47 6.45 6.91
CA ASP A 160 -0.71 7.55 7.54
C ASP A 160 0.77 7.58 7.11
#